data_8e8944eef79a7e8e28fbbe24a3d9a13e
#
_entry.id   8e8944eef79a7e8e28fbbe24a3d9a13e
#
_cell.length_a   1.000
_cell.length_b   1.000
_cell.length_c   1.000
_cell.angle_alpha   90.00
_cell.angle_beta   90.00
_cell.angle_gamma   90.00
#
_symmetry.space_group_name_H-M   'P 1'
#
loop_
_entity.id
_entity.type
_entity.pdbx_description
1 polymer ?
#
loop_
_entity_poly.entity_id
_entity_poly.type
_entity_poly.pdbx_seq_one_letter_code
_entity_poly.pdbx_strand_id
1 'polypeptide(L)'
;MNACHFSGWIPFAPETRYTPSGRKIICFAARVCDERGAESILRFQMDGDPVAPLPPELAPGRAVEIEAAATTQAVHRPDGRTVSRLVFHVTRLAASGRRQRRPGDSPLQLALF
;
A
#
# COMPACT_ATOMS: atom_id res chain seq x y z
N MET A 1 -13.96 -16.16 -0.37
CA MET A 1 -13.75 -14.71 -0.37
C MET A 1 -12.38 -14.41 0.22
N ASN A 2 -11.65 -13.52 -0.42
CA ASN A 2 -10.30 -13.15 -0.02
C ASN A 2 -10.30 -11.66 0.30
N ALA A 3 -10.29 -11.31 1.59
CA ALA A 3 -10.27 -9.94 2.03
C ALA A 3 -9.30 -9.77 3.20
N CYS A 4 -8.38 -8.83 3.05
CA CYS A 4 -7.40 -8.50 4.07
C CYS A 4 -7.64 -7.06 4.52
N HIS A 5 -7.50 -6.82 5.82
CA HIS A 5 -7.64 -5.49 6.40
C HIS A 5 -6.32 -5.04 7.00
N PHE A 6 -5.94 -3.81 6.71
CA PHE A 6 -4.72 -3.22 7.23
C PHE A 6 -5.00 -1.83 7.78
N SER A 7 -4.37 -1.52 8.89
CA SER A 7 -4.30 -0.16 9.42
C SER A 7 -2.85 0.26 9.41
N GLY A 8 -2.58 1.47 8.95
CA GLY A 8 -1.21 1.94 8.87
C GLY A 8 -1.15 3.39 8.42
N TRP A 9 0.02 3.77 7.93
CA TRP A 9 0.21 5.13 7.42
C TRP A 9 1.12 5.10 6.19
N ILE A 10 0.99 6.15 5.40
CA ILE A 10 1.69 6.28 4.12
C ILE A 10 3.09 6.86 4.37
N PRO A 11 4.17 6.08 4.10
CA PRO A 11 5.52 6.55 4.39
C PRO A 11 6.10 7.49 3.33
N PHE A 12 5.66 7.36 2.07
CA PHE A 12 6.17 8.18 0.96
C PHE A 12 5.10 8.28 -0.14
N ALA A 13 5.33 9.17 -1.09
CA ALA A 13 4.38 9.47 -2.15
C ALA A 13 4.08 8.23 -3.02
N PRO A 14 2.83 8.04 -3.45
CA PRO A 14 2.47 6.96 -4.35
C PRO A 14 2.98 7.19 -5.76
N GLU A 15 3.06 6.11 -6.55
CA GLU A 15 3.38 6.16 -7.97
C GLU A 15 2.14 5.90 -8.80
N THR A 16 2.07 6.54 -9.95
CA THR A 16 1.04 6.27 -10.95
C THR A 16 1.68 5.51 -12.11
N ARG A 17 1.05 4.43 -12.52
CA ARG A 17 1.45 3.65 -13.68
C ARG A 17 0.26 3.47 -14.60
N TYR A 18 0.55 3.26 -15.89
CA TYR A 18 -0.47 3.00 -16.89
C TYR A 18 -0.20 1.66 -17.54
N THR A 19 -1.27 0.87 -17.72
CA THR A 19 -1.19 -0.38 -18.48
C THR A 19 -1.09 -0.08 -19.98
N PRO A 20 -0.68 -1.05 -20.82
CA PRO A 20 -0.70 -0.86 -22.28
C PRO A 20 -2.07 -0.51 -22.82
N SER A 21 -3.15 -0.90 -22.15
CA SER A 21 -4.52 -0.55 -22.53
C SER A 21 -4.95 0.84 -22.04
N GLY A 22 -4.08 1.58 -21.35
CA GLY A 22 -4.37 2.93 -20.87
C GLY A 22 -5.04 3.00 -19.51
N ARG A 23 -5.16 1.88 -18.79
CA ARG A 23 -5.69 1.89 -17.42
C ARG A 23 -4.67 2.50 -16.47
N LYS A 24 -5.17 3.38 -15.61
CA LYS A 24 -4.36 3.98 -14.56
C LYS A 24 -4.32 3.06 -13.35
N ILE A 25 -3.12 2.78 -12.86
CA ILE A 25 -2.90 2.00 -11.64
C ILE A 25 -2.11 2.87 -10.67
N ILE A 26 -2.61 2.99 -9.45
CA ILE A 26 -1.93 3.69 -8.37
C ILE A 26 -1.22 2.64 -7.53
N CYS A 27 0.11 2.75 -7.43
CA CYS A 27 0.94 1.88 -6.61
C CYS A 27 1.41 2.66 -5.40
N PHE A 28 1.13 2.15 -4.22
CA PHE A 28 1.55 2.82 -3.01
C PHE A 28 2.02 1.81 -1.98
N ALA A 29 2.72 2.30 -0.98
CA ALA A 29 3.13 1.51 0.17
C ALA A 29 2.44 2.02 1.41
N ALA A 30 2.22 1.14 2.36
CA ALA A 30 1.76 1.52 3.69
C ALA A 30 2.62 0.82 4.74
N ARG A 31 2.93 1.52 5.78
CA ARG A 31 3.62 0.95 6.94
C ARG A 31 2.55 0.45 7.90
N VAL A 32 2.54 -0.84 8.17
CA VAL A 32 1.52 -1.50 8.98
C VAL A 32 2.18 -2.17 10.19
N CYS A 33 1.44 -2.29 11.28
CA CYS A 33 1.90 -2.97 12.48
C CYS A 33 1.05 -4.21 12.71
N ASP A 34 1.68 -5.31 13.14
CA ASP A 34 0.97 -6.47 13.62
C ASP A 34 0.60 -6.31 15.10
N GLU A 35 -0.06 -7.33 15.66
CA GLU A 35 -0.48 -7.34 17.07
C GLU A 35 0.70 -7.28 18.04
N ARG A 36 1.88 -7.69 17.60
CA ARG A 36 3.10 -7.69 18.41
C ARG A 36 3.87 -6.37 18.33
N GLY A 37 3.37 -5.44 17.52
CA GLY A 37 4.06 -4.17 17.29
C GLY A 37 5.15 -4.23 16.23
N ALA A 38 5.32 -5.38 15.56
CA ALA A 38 6.27 -5.47 14.46
C ALA A 38 5.74 -4.72 13.24
N GLU A 39 6.58 -3.89 12.64
CA GLU A 39 6.24 -3.10 11.49
C GLU A 39 6.69 -3.75 10.20
N SER A 40 5.87 -3.59 9.17
CA SER A 40 6.20 -4.00 7.82
C SER A 40 5.77 -2.93 6.84
N ILE A 41 6.51 -2.82 5.74
CA ILE A 41 6.08 -1.98 4.62
C ILE A 41 5.51 -2.92 3.57
N LEU A 42 4.23 -2.78 3.30
CA LEU A 42 3.53 -3.57 2.30
C LEU A 42 3.19 -2.70 1.10
N ARG A 43 3.20 -3.32 -0.08
CA ARG A 43 2.88 -2.65 -1.33
C ARG A 43 1.48 -3.00 -1.77
N PHE A 44 0.77 -2.00 -2.27
CA PHE A 44 -0.61 -2.10 -2.69
C PHE A 44 -0.78 -1.53 -4.09
N GLN A 45 -1.76 -2.05 -4.79
CA GLN A 45 -2.19 -1.52 -6.09
C GLN A 45 -3.68 -1.22 -6.04
N MET A 46 -4.09 -0.14 -6.68
CA MET A 46 -5.52 0.17 -6.83
C MET A 46 -5.77 0.80 -8.21
N ASP A 47 -6.97 0.60 -8.72
CA ASP A 47 -7.39 1.25 -9.95
C ASP A 47 -7.58 2.74 -9.69
N GLY A 48 -7.10 3.58 -10.61
CA GLY A 48 -7.23 5.02 -10.56
C GLY A 48 -8.16 5.53 -11.65
N ASP A 49 -8.74 6.70 -11.40
CA ASP A 49 -9.46 7.44 -12.43
C ASP A 49 -8.43 8.21 -13.26
N PRO A 50 -8.40 8.03 -14.61
CA PRO A 50 -7.42 8.70 -15.46
C PRO A 50 -7.45 10.22 -15.38
N VAL A 51 -8.60 10.81 -15.07
CA VAL A 51 -8.78 12.26 -15.05
C VAL A 51 -8.80 12.86 -13.64
N ALA A 52 -8.83 12.00 -12.62
CA ALA A 52 -8.86 12.47 -11.24
C ALA A 52 -7.45 12.61 -10.67
N PRO A 53 -7.22 13.52 -9.71
CA PRO A 53 -5.95 13.55 -8.98
C PRO A 53 -5.81 12.31 -8.08
N LEU A 54 -4.62 12.12 -7.53
CA LEU A 54 -4.38 11.06 -6.55
C LEU A 54 -5.27 11.27 -5.32
N PRO A 55 -5.79 10.17 -4.73
CA PRO A 55 -6.58 10.28 -3.50
C PRO A 55 -5.79 10.99 -2.40
N PRO A 56 -6.38 11.97 -1.71
CA PRO A 56 -5.67 12.68 -0.64
C PRO A 56 -5.31 11.79 0.54
N GLU A 57 -5.99 10.64 0.70
CA GLU A 57 -5.69 9.65 1.72
C GLU A 57 -4.29 9.06 1.55
N LEU A 58 -3.74 9.11 0.35
CA LEU A 58 -2.41 8.57 0.03
C LEU A 58 -1.28 9.57 0.21
N ALA A 59 -1.55 10.75 0.74
CA ALA A 59 -0.50 11.72 1.02
C ALA A 59 0.44 11.18 2.12
N PRO A 60 1.77 11.40 2.00
CA PRO A 60 2.71 10.94 3.01
C PRO A 60 2.33 11.42 4.41
N GLY A 61 2.46 10.52 5.38
CA GLY A 61 2.14 10.78 6.78
C GLY A 61 0.69 10.54 7.16
N ARG A 62 -0.19 10.30 6.20
CA ARG A 62 -1.60 10.03 6.49
C ARG A 62 -1.81 8.64 7.05
N ALA A 63 -2.65 8.54 8.06
CA ALA A 63 -3.12 7.26 8.59
C ALA A 63 -4.29 6.76 7.75
N VAL A 64 -4.27 5.49 7.39
CA VAL A 64 -5.24 4.89 6.48
C VAL A 64 -5.73 3.54 7.00
N GLU A 65 -6.94 3.21 6.59
CA GLU A 65 -7.53 1.88 6.69
C GLU A 65 -7.65 1.32 5.28
N ILE A 66 -7.12 0.13 5.06
CA ILE A 66 -7.05 -0.48 3.73
C ILE A 66 -7.75 -1.83 3.77
N GLU A 67 -8.66 -2.04 2.84
CA GLU A 67 -9.21 -3.36 2.55
C GLU A 67 -8.72 -3.79 1.18
N ALA A 68 -8.17 -4.99 1.09
CA ALA A 68 -7.53 -5.47 -0.13
C ALA A 68 -7.73 -6.95 -0.32
N ALA A 69 -7.73 -7.39 -1.57
CA ALA A 69 -7.67 -8.79 -1.92
C ALA A 69 -6.23 -9.17 -2.21
N ALA A 70 -5.77 -10.28 -1.65
CA ALA A 70 -4.45 -10.81 -1.95
C ALA A 70 -4.54 -11.65 -3.23
N THR A 71 -3.62 -11.42 -4.15
CA THR A 71 -3.53 -12.15 -5.41
C THR A 71 -2.07 -12.35 -5.78
N THR A 72 -1.83 -13.22 -6.75
CA THR A 72 -0.48 -13.42 -7.28
C THR A 72 -0.41 -12.91 -8.70
N GLN A 73 0.72 -12.35 -9.05
CA GLN A 73 1.04 -11.87 -10.38
C GLN A 73 2.26 -12.62 -10.91
N ALA A 74 2.17 -13.09 -12.15
CA ALA A 74 3.34 -13.64 -12.83
C ALA A 74 4.25 -12.50 -13.27
N VAL A 75 5.53 -12.59 -12.92
CA VAL A 75 6.53 -11.61 -13.31
C VAL A 75 7.58 -12.34 -14.13
N HIS A 76 7.78 -11.88 -15.38
CA HIS A 76 8.81 -12.42 -16.26
C HIS A 76 10.12 -11.70 -15.98
N ARG A 77 11.15 -12.48 -15.64
CA ARG A 77 12.47 -11.94 -15.39
C ARG A 77 13.32 -11.93 -16.68
N PRO A 78 14.33 -11.06 -16.74
CA PRO A 78 15.25 -11.02 -17.89
C PRO A 78 15.99 -12.33 -18.14
N ASP A 79 16.16 -13.19 -17.10
CA ASP A 79 16.80 -14.49 -17.22
C ASP A 79 15.87 -15.58 -17.80
N GLY A 80 14.66 -15.22 -18.22
CA GLY A 80 13.67 -16.13 -18.76
C GLY A 80 12.82 -16.86 -17.74
N ARG A 81 13.06 -16.65 -16.45
CA ARG A 81 12.26 -17.27 -15.40
C ARG A 81 10.99 -16.48 -15.14
N THR A 82 9.91 -17.21 -14.84
CA THR A 82 8.66 -16.63 -14.37
C THR A 82 8.55 -16.87 -12.89
N VAL A 83 8.33 -15.81 -12.11
CA VAL A 83 8.12 -15.90 -10.68
C VAL A 83 6.75 -15.33 -10.34
N SER A 84 6.11 -15.89 -9.31
CA SER A 84 4.86 -15.35 -8.78
C SER A 84 5.17 -14.36 -7.66
N ARG A 85 4.49 -13.23 -7.69
CA ARG A 85 4.62 -12.20 -6.66
C ARG A 85 3.27 -11.95 -6.02
N LEU A 86 3.24 -11.86 -4.70
CA LEU A 86 2.04 -11.50 -3.97
C LEU A 86 1.75 -10.00 -4.15
N VAL A 87 0.51 -9.71 -4.51
CA VAL A 87 0.03 -8.34 -4.70
C VAL A 87 -1.25 -8.16 -3.92
N PHE A 88 -1.37 -7.04 -3.24
CA PHE A 88 -2.61 -6.63 -2.57
C PHE A 88 -3.33 -5.62 -3.46
N HIS A 89 -4.49 -6.02 -3.97
CA HIS A 89 -5.33 -5.16 -4.78
C HIS A 89 -6.37 -4.50 -3.87
N VAL A 90 -6.31 -3.17 -3.77
CA VAL A 90 -7.16 -2.42 -2.86
C VAL A 90 -8.59 -2.39 -3.37
N THR A 91 -9.52 -2.80 -2.52
CA THR A 91 -10.95 -2.73 -2.79
C THR A 91 -11.61 -1.58 -2.06
N ARG A 92 -11.00 -1.11 -0.97
CA ARG A 92 -11.50 0.03 -0.20
C ARG A 92 -10.35 0.72 0.51
N LEU A 93 -10.34 2.05 0.40
CA LEU A 93 -9.36 2.90 1.06
C LEU A 93 -10.12 4.00 1.81
N ALA A 94 -9.78 4.20 3.07
CA ALA A 94 -10.39 5.24 3.87
C ALA A 94 -9.34 5.91 4.75
N ALA A 95 -9.53 7.19 5.02
CA ALA A 95 -8.72 7.86 6.02
C ALA A 95 -9.03 7.26 7.39
N SER A 96 -7.97 6.96 8.15
CA SER A 96 -8.15 6.51 9.53
C SER A 96 -8.53 7.70 10.40
N GLY A 97 -9.45 7.48 11.35
CA GLY A 97 -9.76 8.47 12.37
C GLY A 97 -8.65 8.61 13.41
N ARG A 98 -7.58 7.83 13.29
CA ARG A 98 -6.45 7.89 14.20
C ARG A 98 -5.58 9.10 13.92
N ARG A 99 -4.93 9.57 14.97
CA ARG A 99 -3.99 10.68 14.88
C ARG A 99 -2.84 10.31 13.96
N GLN A 100 -2.46 11.25 13.09
CA GLN A 100 -1.32 11.10 12.21
C GLN A 100 -0.05 10.85 13.02
N ARG A 101 0.69 9.79 12.69
CA ARG A 101 1.98 9.51 13.33
C ARG A 101 3.07 10.34 12.67
N ARG A 102 3.93 10.91 13.51
CA ARG A 102 5.14 11.59 13.05
C ARG A 102 6.21 10.58 12.69
N PRO A 103 7.12 10.90 11.76
CA PRO A 103 8.35 10.11 11.62
C PRO A 103 9.03 10.00 12.97
N GLY A 104 9.37 8.80 13.39
CA GLY A 104 9.99 8.56 14.69
C GLY A 104 9.03 8.09 15.79
N ASP A 105 7.72 8.18 15.58
CA ASP A 105 6.70 7.67 16.52
C ASP A 105 6.40 6.19 16.28
N SER A 106 7.14 5.54 15.42
CA SER A 106 7.02 4.13 15.13
C SER A 106 7.47 3.31 16.33
N PRO A 107 6.72 2.26 16.76
CA PRO A 107 7.17 1.37 17.83
C PRO A 107 8.53 0.74 17.55
N LEU A 108 8.85 0.47 16.30
CA LEU A 108 10.15 -0.07 15.91
C LEU A 108 11.26 0.93 16.16
N GLN A 109 11.05 2.20 15.84
CA GLN A 109 12.03 3.24 16.07
C GLN A 109 12.21 3.51 17.57
N LEU A 110 11.13 3.51 18.34
CA LEU A 110 11.20 3.68 19.79
C LEU A 110 11.96 2.53 20.46
N ALA A 111 11.86 1.31 19.92
CA ALA A 111 12.58 0.17 20.45
C ALA A 111 14.09 0.22 20.17
N LEU A 112 14.52 0.98 19.19
CA LEU A 112 15.93 1.14 18.85
C LEU A 112 16.63 2.22 19.70
N PHE A 113 15.88 3.03 20.37
CA PHE A 113 16.37 4.11 21.21
C PHE A 113 16.06 3.86 22.68
#